data_a7c4cd7c9d31921898b67b0af79dd25d
#
_entry.id   a7c4cd7c9d31921898b67b0af79dd25d
#
_cell.length_a   1.000
_cell.length_b   1.000
_cell.length_c   1.000
_cell.angle_alpha   90.00
_cell.angle_beta   90.00
_cell.angle_gamma   90.00
#
_symmetry.space_group_name_H-M   'P 1'
#
loop_
_entity.id
_entity.type
_entity.pdbx_description
1 polymer ?
#
loop_
_entity_poly.entity_id
_entity_poly.type
_entity_poly.pdbx_seq_one_letter_code
_entity_poly.pdbx_strand_id
1 'polypeptide(L)'
;MNNDSNTILSNEQWVQWIEYCSYKCNHPETVTKGSGVEKLCQATDANFGKNENGWILSNNNREENLIVSFQSPTFINEICIYENLNPGSIIKLEILESQRNKWWTMWQSKSHIDKMPFSHNIFKPFLRRYRFQSDTIRITFGSKHTDKIGIQAIKLIGSNIFDINLCRPSILQAMVTLYEQILHDTKLDVQFLIDNKIINAHRNILCCRSSYFRVLLLDDFSEKNQAEPIALTDIDYETFIELLYFIYTGTYRESISYDMAIKCMIYSNKINFLSGKNAAFEKISHNLSKNHDSILSMYRLAKQMSPAFDLLLDYIYELCSKYMNEICKTQEFYDLDKHLMIDLICQSAQRRDIREQATS
;
A
#
# COMPACT_ATOMS: atom_id res chain seq x y z
N MET A 1 -43.51 3.56 2.02
CA MET A 1 -42.46 4.38 2.67
C MET A 1 -41.17 4.04 2.00
N ASN A 2 -40.74 4.90 1.10
CA ASN A 2 -39.57 4.67 0.22
C ASN A 2 -38.29 4.86 1.03
N ASN A 3 -37.53 3.78 1.22
CA ASN A 3 -36.15 3.86 1.63
C ASN A 3 -35.31 4.15 0.35
N ASP A 4 -35.18 5.42 0.01
CA ASP A 4 -34.13 5.85 -0.90
C ASP A 4 -32.79 5.68 -0.19
N SER A 5 -32.18 4.53 -0.41
CA SER A 5 -30.76 4.30 -0.12
C SER A 5 -29.97 5.30 -0.98
N ASN A 6 -29.40 6.34 -0.35
CA ASN A 6 -28.39 7.22 -0.93
C ASN A 6 -27.16 6.39 -1.34
N THR A 7 -27.23 5.72 -2.48
CA THR A 7 -26.13 4.99 -3.04
C THR A 7 -25.12 6.01 -3.56
N ILE A 8 -23.96 6.10 -2.95
CA ILE A 8 -22.83 6.90 -3.47
C ILE A 8 -22.42 6.28 -4.79
N LEU A 9 -22.83 6.88 -5.89
CA LEU A 9 -22.42 6.45 -7.21
C LEU A 9 -21.02 7.01 -7.49
N SER A 10 -20.03 6.15 -7.49
CA SER A 10 -18.69 6.45 -8.01
C SER A 10 -18.78 6.61 -9.52
N ASN A 11 -18.32 7.75 -10.05
CA ASN A 11 -18.29 8.05 -11.47
C ASN A 11 -16.85 8.19 -11.94
N GLU A 12 -16.43 7.31 -12.86
CA GLU A 12 -15.14 7.41 -13.55
C GLU A 12 -15.31 8.19 -14.85
N GLN A 13 -14.47 9.18 -15.06
CA GLN A 13 -14.46 10.01 -16.27
C GLN A 13 -13.04 10.11 -16.82
N TRP A 14 -12.93 10.08 -18.13
CA TRP A 14 -11.71 10.38 -18.86
C TRP A 14 -11.76 11.82 -19.40
N VAL A 15 -10.59 12.44 -19.59
CA VAL A 15 -10.52 13.76 -20.20
C VAL A 15 -11.30 13.80 -21.50
N GLN A 16 -12.16 14.81 -21.62
CA GLN A 16 -12.98 15.04 -22.79
C GLN A 16 -12.47 16.20 -23.64
N TRP A 17 -11.92 17.24 -23.02
CA TRP A 17 -11.38 18.39 -23.73
C TRP A 17 -10.09 18.91 -23.08
N ILE A 18 -9.19 19.44 -23.93
CA ILE A 18 -8.09 20.29 -23.50
C ILE A 18 -8.56 21.72 -23.68
N GLU A 19 -8.71 22.45 -22.58
CA GLU A 19 -9.18 23.84 -22.57
C GLU A 19 -8.04 24.80 -22.84
N TYR A 20 -6.86 24.50 -22.36
CA TYR A 20 -5.68 25.34 -22.47
C TYR A 20 -4.38 24.57 -22.31
N CYS A 21 -3.37 24.98 -23.08
CA CYS A 21 -2.00 24.54 -22.90
C CYS A 21 -1.09 25.78 -23.09
N SER A 22 -0.21 26.03 -22.11
CA SER A 22 0.70 27.18 -22.14
C SER A 22 1.75 27.11 -23.25
N TYR A 23 2.01 25.89 -23.77
CA TYR A 23 2.92 25.65 -24.88
C TYR A 23 2.17 25.41 -26.18
N LYS A 24 2.61 26.07 -27.27
CA LYS A 24 2.15 25.75 -28.62
C LYS A 24 2.57 24.31 -28.93
N CYS A 25 1.65 23.35 -28.81
CA CYS A 25 1.81 22.04 -29.43
C CYS A 25 2.25 22.30 -30.90
N ASN A 26 3.18 21.49 -31.42
CA ASN A 26 3.76 21.64 -32.77
C ASN A 26 2.75 21.57 -33.95
N HIS A 27 1.53 22.08 -33.76
CA HIS A 27 0.55 22.31 -34.81
C HIS A 27 0.16 23.80 -34.80
N PRO A 28 0.38 24.54 -35.92
CA PRO A 28 0.23 25.97 -36.00
C PRO A 28 -1.23 26.46 -36.02
N GLU A 29 -2.19 25.58 -35.88
CA GLU A 29 -3.59 25.97 -35.94
C GLU A 29 -4.16 26.04 -34.51
N THR A 30 -4.50 27.27 -34.15
CA THR A 30 -5.35 27.70 -33.02
C THR A 30 -5.96 26.59 -32.24
N VAL A 31 -5.61 26.52 -30.94
CA VAL A 31 -6.29 25.64 -29.94
C VAL A 31 -7.77 26.03 -29.95
N THR A 32 -8.51 25.48 -30.89
CA THR A 32 -9.97 25.50 -30.85
C THR A 32 -10.38 24.40 -29.87
N LYS A 33 -11.36 24.69 -29.03
CA LYS A 33 -12.05 23.76 -28.16
C LYS A 33 -12.21 22.41 -28.87
N GLY A 34 -11.48 21.39 -28.44
CA GLY A 34 -11.56 20.04 -29.03
C GLY A 34 -10.31 19.53 -29.77
N SER A 35 -9.31 20.36 -30.09
CA SER A 35 -8.10 19.85 -30.76
C SER A 35 -7.08 19.34 -29.73
N GLY A 36 -6.66 18.11 -29.87
CA GLY A 36 -5.61 17.49 -29.05
C GLY A 36 -6.09 16.40 -28.10
N VAL A 37 -7.39 16.24 -27.87
CA VAL A 37 -7.96 15.16 -27.04
C VAL A 37 -7.72 13.78 -27.65
N GLU A 38 -7.63 13.69 -28.96
CA GLU A 38 -7.28 12.46 -29.70
C GLU A 38 -5.95 11.83 -29.23
N LYS A 39 -5.11 12.61 -28.57
CA LYS A 39 -3.83 12.17 -28.01
C LYS A 39 -3.91 11.73 -26.55
N LEU A 40 -4.97 12.12 -25.82
CA LEU A 40 -5.24 11.68 -24.45
C LEU A 40 -6.30 10.57 -24.50
N CYS A 41 -5.88 9.38 -24.93
CA CYS A 41 -6.77 8.24 -25.04
C CYS A 41 -6.99 7.57 -23.67
N GLN A 42 -8.10 6.83 -23.54
CA GLN A 42 -8.32 5.95 -22.40
C GLN A 42 -7.14 4.98 -22.27
N ALA A 43 -6.46 5.01 -21.14
CA ALA A 43 -5.41 4.04 -20.84
C ALA A 43 -6.05 2.79 -20.28
N THR A 44 -5.81 1.65 -20.94
CA THR A 44 -6.04 0.33 -20.34
C THR A 44 -4.71 -0.20 -19.86
N ASP A 45 -4.70 -1.06 -18.84
CA ASP A 45 -3.46 -1.66 -18.31
C ASP A 45 -2.65 -2.36 -19.41
N ALA A 46 -3.33 -2.89 -20.45
CA ALA A 46 -2.70 -3.53 -21.59
C ALA A 46 -1.99 -2.57 -22.56
N ASN A 47 -2.39 -1.28 -22.58
CA ASN A 47 -1.88 -0.27 -23.51
C ASN A 47 -1.00 0.78 -22.87
N PHE A 48 -0.92 0.81 -21.54
CA PHE A 48 -0.13 1.80 -20.82
C PHE A 48 1.37 1.64 -21.08
N GLY A 49 2.02 2.73 -21.42
CA GLY A 49 3.46 2.76 -21.72
C GLY A 49 3.87 2.22 -23.10
N LYS A 50 2.95 1.66 -23.89
CA LYS A 50 3.23 1.13 -25.24
C LYS A 50 3.03 2.16 -26.36
N ASN A 51 2.34 3.26 -26.09
CA ASN A 51 2.05 4.30 -27.07
C ASN A 51 2.96 5.51 -26.87
N GLU A 52 3.78 5.82 -27.88
CA GLU A 52 4.51 7.07 -27.99
C GLU A 52 3.57 8.28 -28.30
N ASN A 53 2.29 8.03 -28.55
CA ASN A 53 1.30 8.99 -29.01
C ASN A 53 0.51 9.66 -27.87
N GLY A 54 1.16 9.97 -26.75
CA GLY A 54 0.56 10.84 -25.72
C GLY A 54 0.65 12.32 -26.06
N TRP A 55 -0.01 13.15 -25.26
CA TRP A 55 0.24 14.58 -25.25
C TRP A 55 1.69 14.81 -24.78
N ILE A 56 2.48 15.53 -25.60
CA ILE A 56 3.90 15.72 -25.35
C ILE A 56 4.17 17.21 -25.12
N LEU A 57 4.77 17.51 -23.98
CA LEU A 57 5.31 18.83 -23.66
C LEU A 57 6.79 18.88 -24.04
N SER A 58 7.18 19.83 -24.86
CA SER A 58 8.59 20.13 -25.16
C SER A 58 9.13 21.14 -24.16
N ASN A 59 10.31 20.90 -23.64
CA ASN A 59 10.93 21.70 -22.59
C ASN A 59 11.23 23.15 -23.02
N ASN A 60 10.89 24.13 -22.16
CA ASN A 60 11.18 25.54 -22.34
C ASN A 60 11.77 26.24 -21.10
N ASN A 61 12.27 25.50 -20.11
CA ASN A 61 12.80 26.07 -18.86
C ASN A 61 11.81 26.98 -18.09
N ARG A 62 10.49 26.78 -18.28
CA ARG A 62 9.42 27.51 -17.59
C ARG A 62 8.39 26.53 -17.04
N GLU A 63 7.65 27.00 -16.04
CA GLU A 63 6.46 26.26 -15.59
C GLU A 63 5.41 26.28 -16.69
N GLU A 64 4.87 25.12 -17.00
CA GLU A 64 3.86 24.92 -18.03
C GLU A 64 2.56 24.42 -17.43
N ASN A 65 1.43 24.86 -17.99
CA ASN A 65 0.11 24.50 -17.52
C ASN A 65 -0.68 23.76 -18.60
N LEU A 66 -1.35 22.69 -18.19
CA LEU A 66 -2.35 21.98 -18.98
C LEU A 66 -3.69 22.05 -18.24
N ILE A 67 -4.71 22.64 -18.89
CA ILE A 67 -6.08 22.69 -18.36
C ILE A 67 -6.93 21.73 -19.18
N VAL A 68 -7.58 20.80 -18.47
CA VAL A 68 -8.44 19.79 -19.07
C VAL A 68 -9.81 19.77 -18.40
N SER A 69 -10.83 19.40 -19.18
CA SER A 69 -12.19 19.24 -18.69
C SER A 69 -12.74 17.84 -18.95
N PHE A 70 -13.70 17.47 -18.11
CA PHE A 70 -14.40 16.19 -18.09
C PHE A 70 -15.86 16.35 -18.44
N GLN A 71 -16.56 15.27 -18.63
CA GLN A 71 -17.93 15.25 -19.14
C GLN A 71 -18.92 15.97 -18.21
N SER A 72 -18.77 15.81 -16.90
CA SER A 72 -19.71 16.34 -15.93
C SER A 72 -19.04 16.77 -14.63
N PRO A 73 -19.53 17.85 -13.99
CA PRO A 73 -19.05 18.27 -12.69
C PRO A 73 -19.29 17.20 -11.63
N THR A 74 -18.29 16.96 -10.79
CA THR A 74 -18.35 15.96 -9.71
C THR A 74 -17.54 16.42 -8.51
N PHE A 75 -17.82 15.89 -7.32
CA PHE A 75 -16.91 15.98 -6.18
C PHE A 75 -15.71 15.07 -6.44
N ILE A 76 -14.56 15.67 -6.71
CA ILE A 76 -13.36 14.95 -7.11
C ILE A 76 -12.81 14.15 -5.93
N ASN A 77 -12.74 12.85 -6.09
CA ASN A 77 -12.20 11.91 -5.11
C ASN A 77 -10.75 11.53 -5.43
N GLU A 78 -10.44 11.33 -6.69
CA GLU A 78 -9.13 10.86 -7.15
C GLU A 78 -8.85 11.38 -8.56
N ILE A 79 -7.58 11.63 -8.85
CA ILE A 79 -7.08 11.91 -10.19
C ILE A 79 -5.93 10.95 -10.46
N CYS A 80 -6.00 10.21 -11.59
CA CYS A 80 -4.93 9.36 -12.07
C CYS A 80 -4.38 9.95 -13.37
N ILE A 81 -3.09 10.29 -13.38
CA ILE A 81 -2.39 10.81 -14.55
C ILE A 81 -1.40 9.77 -15.03
N TYR A 82 -1.57 9.31 -16.26
CA TYR A 82 -0.77 8.27 -16.89
C TYR A 82 0.41 8.93 -17.63
N GLU A 83 1.55 8.97 -16.96
CA GLU A 83 2.80 9.55 -17.47
C GLU A 83 3.56 8.48 -18.27
N ASN A 84 3.66 8.63 -19.60
CA ASN A 84 4.31 7.66 -20.49
C ASN A 84 5.71 8.07 -20.93
N LEU A 85 6.15 9.28 -20.61
CA LEU A 85 7.49 9.78 -20.92
C LEU A 85 7.97 10.71 -19.81
N ASN A 86 9.16 10.43 -19.25
CA ASN A 86 9.81 11.22 -18.20
C ASN A 86 8.88 11.59 -17.03
N PRO A 87 8.36 10.59 -16.30
CA PRO A 87 7.44 10.82 -15.20
C PRO A 87 8.06 11.60 -14.04
N GLY A 88 7.19 12.22 -13.21
CA GLY A 88 7.62 13.00 -12.04
C GLY A 88 7.75 14.49 -12.26
N SER A 89 7.28 15.00 -13.39
CA SER A 89 7.37 16.42 -13.76
C SER A 89 6.23 17.28 -13.22
N ILE A 90 5.16 16.65 -12.71
CA ILE A 90 3.99 17.35 -12.17
C ILE A 90 4.35 17.96 -10.81
N ILE A 91 4.14 19.26 -10.66
CA ILE A 91 4.43 19.99 -9.41
C ILE A 91 3.18 20.50 -8.70
N LYS A 92 2.03 20.64 -9.41
CA LYS A 92 0.81 21.15 -8.82
C LYS A 92 -0.43 20.66 -9.56
N LEU A 93 -1.50 20.37 -8.80
CA LEU A 93 -2.85 20.11 -9.31
C LEU A 93 -3.83 21.10 -8.69
N GLU A 94 -4.66 21.70 -9.52
CA GLU A 94 -5.68 22.67 -9.11
C GLU A 94 -7.03 22.31 -9.73
N ILE A 95 -8.10 22.69 -9.03
CA ILE A 95 -9.50 22.52 -9.44
C ILE A 95 -10.16 23.89 -9.63
N LEU A 96 -11.01 24.03 -10.62
CA LEU A 96 -11.77 25.25 -10.89
C LEU A 96 -13.10 25.27 -10.14
N GLU A 97 -13.33 26.26 -9.28
CA GLU A 97 -14.65 26.60 -8.77
C GLU A 97 -15.35 27.52 -9.79
N SER A 98 -16.14 26.94 -10.67
CA SER A 98 -16.72 27.66 -11.83
C SER A 98 -17.60 28.83 -11.42
N GLN A 99 -18.35 28.73 -10.30
CA GLN A 99 -19.24 29.81 -9.81
C GLN A 99 -18.48 31.07 -9.42
N ARG A 100 -17.24 30.91 -8.89
CA ARG A 100 -16.39 32.05 -8.46
C ARG A 100 -15.23 32.32 -9.40
N ASN A 101 -15.10 31.55 -10.47
CA ASN A 101 -13.98 31.57 -11.40
C ASN A 101 -12.62 31.56 -10.67
N LYS A 102 -12.49 30.67 -9.68
CA LYS A 102 -11.33 30.59 -8.77
C LYS A 102 -10.68 29.22 -8.81
N TRP A 103 -9.36 29.22 -8.89
CA TRP A 103 -8.55 28.00 -8.81
C TRP A 103 -8.18 27.68 -7.36
N TRP A 104 -8.29 26.40 -7.01
CA TRP A 104 -7.97 25.87 -5.69
C TRP A 104 -6.96 24.75 -5.80
N THR A 105 -5.89 24.81 -5.01
CA THR A 105 -4.83 23.79 -5.02
C THR A 105 -5.30 22.52 -4.34
N MET A 106 -5.38 21.43 -5.09
CA MET A 106 -5.69 20.10 -4.58
C MET A 106 -4.44 19.37 -4.09
N TRP A 107 -3.33 19.54 -4.79
CA TRP A 107 -2.05 18.96 -4.47
C TRP A 107 -0.91 19.84 -4.99
N GLN A 108 0.20 19.83 -4.25
CA GLN A 108 1.41 20.53 -4.65
C GLN A 108 2.62 19.77 -4.10
N SER A 109 3.66 19.61 -4.92
CA SER A 109 4.92 19.04 -4.48
C SER A 109 5.61 19.92 -3.46
N LYS A 110 6.18 19.32 -2.41
CA LYS A 110 6.98 20.03 -1.39
C LYS A 110 8.45 20.19 -1.79
N SER A 111 8.89 19.40 -2.74
CA SER A 111 10.27 19.42 -3.27
C SER A 111 10.24 19.08 -4.75
N HIS A 112 11.31 19.46 -5.49
CA HIS A 112 11.52 18.94 -6.83
C HIS A 112 11.69 17.43 -6.74
N ILE A 113 10.86 16.69 -7.45
CA ILE A 113 10.99 15.24 -7.54
C ILE A 113 12.16 14.98 -8.47
N ASP A 114 13.21 14.29 -7.96
CA ASP A 114 14.29 13.80 -8.79
C ASP A 114 13.72 12.83 -9.83
N LYS A 115 14.42 12.72 -10.98
CA LYS A 115 14.02 11.82 -12.08
C LYS A 115 13.64 10.45 -11.53
N MET A 116 12.41 10.04 -11.74
CA MET A 116 12.01 8.68 -11.40
C MET A 116 12.74 7.68 -12.29
N PRO A 117 13.22 6.55 -11.75
CA PRO A 117 13.96 5.54 -12.51
C PRO A 117 13.12 4.75 -13.52
N PHE A 118 11.83 5.10 -13.65
CA PHE A 118 10.86 4.39 -14.49
C PHE A 118 10.60 5.14 -15.78
N SER A 119 10.38 4.39 -16.86
CA SER A 119 10.00 4.94 -18.17
C SER A 119 8.56 5.45 -18.24
N HIS A 120 7.69 4.98 -17.34
CA HIS A 120 6.27 5.33 -17.25
C HIS A 120 5.79 5.21 -15.80
N ASN A 121 4.76 5.96 -15.42
CA ASN A 121 4.21 6.00 -14.07
C ASN A 121 2.71 6.36 -14.09
N ILE A 122 1.94 5.84 -13.14
CA ILE A 122 0.60 6.32 -12.86
C ILE A 122 0.69 7.25 -11.64
N PHE A 123 0.66 8.55 -11.90
CA PHE A 123 0.69 9.55 -10.85
C PHE A 123 -0.70 9.69 -10.22
N LYS A 124 -0.80 9.31 -8.94
CA LYS A 124 -2.03 9.27 -8.16
C LYS A 124 -1.78 9.92 -6.79
N PRO A 125 -1.77 11.26 -6.73
CA PRO A 125 -1.46 11.96 -5.50
C PRO A 125 -2.64 11.96 -4.53
N PHE A 126 -2.33 12.10 -3.23
CA PHE A 126 -3.36 12.37 -2.24
C PHE A 126 -3.90 13.79 -2.40
N LEU A 127 -5.21 13.94 -2.68
CA LEU A 127 -5.82 15.21 -2.99
C LEU A 127 -6.48 15.86 -1.77
N ARG A 128 -6.25 17.17 -1.59
CA ARG A 128 -7.13 18.00 -0.78
C ARG A 128 -8.49 18.12 -1.45
N ARG A 129 -9.55 17.85 -0.73
CA ARG A 129 -10.91 17.83 -1.25
C ARG A 129 -11.66 19.11 -0.93
N TYR A 130 -12.59 19.46 -1.81
CA TYR A 130 -13.39 20.68 -1.71
C TYR A 130 -14.88 20.37 -1.76
N ARG A 131 -15.71 21.20 -1.08
CA ARG A 131 -17.17 21.03 -1.00
C ARG A 131 -17.91 21.65 -2.18
N PHE A 132 -17.32 21.59 -3.37
CA PHE A 132 -17.97 21.99 -4.61
C PHE A 132 -17.64 20.99 -5.71
N GLN A 133 -18.50 20.87 -6.68
CA GLN A 133 -18.28 20.04 -7.87
C GLN A 133 -17.50 20.80 -8.92
N SER A 134 -16.68 20.09 -9.66
CA SER A 134 -15.96 20.62 -10.81
C SER A 134 -15.74 19.53 -11.86
N ASP A 135 -15.65 19.98 -13.08
CA ASP A 135 -15.28 19.21 -14.26
C ASP A 135 -13.94 19.64 -14.85
N THR A 136 -13.26 20.62 -14.23
CA THR A 136 -12.08 21.26 -14.83
C THR A 136 -10.92 21.26 -13.85
N ILE A 137 -9.77 20.75 -14.31
CA ILE A 137 -8.53 20.71 -13.54
C ILE A 137 -7.40 21.40 -14.30
N ARG A 138 -6.43 21.94 -13.55
CA ARG A 138 -5.18 22.47 -14.07
C ARG A 138 -4.01 21.67 -13.52
N ILE A 139 -3.14 21.22 -14.40
CA ILE A 139 -1.91 20.49 -14.11
C ILE A 139 -0.75 21.42 -14.42
N THR A 140 0.12 21.66 -13.43
CA THR A 140 1.33 22.47 -13.62
C THR A 140 2.55 21.55 -13.61
N PHE A 141 3.41 21.72 -14.60
CA PHE A 141 4.68 21.01 -14.76
C PHE A 141 5.84 21.91 -14.40
N GLY A 142 6.85 21.36 -13.74
CA GLY A 142 8.03 22.10 -13.29
C GLY A 142 9.01 22.39 -14.41
N SER A 143 9.80 23.46 -14.25
CA SER A 143 10.75 23.99 -15.24
C SER A 143 12.10 23.25 -15.34
N LYS A 144 12.38 22.28 -14.48
CA LYS A 144 13.73 21.69 -14.36
C LYS A 144 14.00 20.47 -15.26
N HIS A 145 13.09 20.11 -16.15
CA HIS A 145 13.27 18.96 -17.01
C HIS A 145 13.89 19.38 -18.35
N THR A 146 15.01 18.77 -18.69
CA THR A 146 15.70 18.96 -19.98
C THR A 146 15.07 18.16 -21.10
N ASP A 147 14.22 17.19 -20.76
CA ASP A 147 13.64 16.21 -21.68
C ASP A 147 12.14 16.44 -21.89
N LYS A 148 11.64 15.91 -22.99
CA LYS A 148 10.19 15.93 -23.28
C LYS A 148 9.42 15.16 -22.21
N ILE A 149 8.25 15.68 -21.82
CA ILE A 149 7.31 15.05 -20.88
C ILE A 149 6.13 14.52 -21.66
N GLY A 150 5.65 13.32 -21.35
CA GLY A 150 4.49 12.75 -22.03
C GLY A 150 3.39 12.34 -21.06
N ILE A 151 2.16 12.69 -21.40
CA ILE A 151 0.93 12.25 -20.72
C ILE A 151 0.10 11.44 -21.71
N GLN A 152 -0.17 10.19 -21.36
CA GLN A 152 -1.00 9.31 -22.20
C GLN A 152 -2.49 9.50 -21.93
N ALA A 153 -2.88 9.61 -20.67
CA ALA A 153 -4.27 9.74 -20.27
C ALA A 153 -4.41 10.42 -18.91
N ILE A 154 -5.60 10.99 -18.67
CA ILE A 154 -5.97 11.53 -17.37
C ILE A 154 -7.37 11.01 -17.03
N LYS A 155 -7.48 10.33 -15.90
CA LYS A 155 -8.73 9.80 -15.35
C LYS A 155 -9.09 10.53 -14.07
N LEU A 156 -10.36 10.90 -13.96
CA LEU A 156 -10.96 11.48 -12.77
C LEU A 156 -11.95 10.49 -12.20
N ILE A 157 -11.88 10.27 -10.89
CA ILE A 157 -12.87 9.50 -10.13
C ILE A 157 -13.53 10.46 -9.14
N GLY A 158 -14.83 10.54 -9.20
CA GLY A 158 -15.62 11.42 -8.37
C GLY A 158 -16.92 10.82 -7.91
N SER A 159 -17.72 11.61 -7.21
CA SER A 159 -19.05 11.23 -6.74
C SER A 159 -20.04 12.39 -6.88
N ASN A 160 -21.31 12.06 -6.94
CA ASN A 160 -22.40 13.04 -6.98
C ASN A 160 -22.71 13.62 -5.58
N ILE A 161 -22.23 12.99 -4.52
CA ILE A 161 -22.40 13.40 -3.13
C ILE A 161 -21.02 13.67 -2.51
N PHE A 162 -20.92 14.75 -1.73
CA PHE A 162 -19.70 15.05 -0.99
C PHE A 162 -19.55 14.11 0.21
N ASP A 163 -18.55 13.23 0.18
CA ASP A 163 -18.21 12.38 1.30
C ASP A 163 -17.14 13.05 2.19
N ILE A 164 -17.56 13.48 3.38
CA ILE A 164 -16.66 14.10 4.36
C ILE A 164 -15.60 13.13 4.89
N ASN A 165 -15.87 11.84 4.89
CA ASN A 165 -14.91 10.84 5.37
C ASN A 165 -13.69 10.76 4.46
N LEU A 166 -13.86 11.06 3.18
CA LEU A 166 -12.77 11.16 2.23
C LEU A 166 -11.91 12.44 2.39
N CYS A 167 -12.36 13.44 3.16
CA CYS A 167 -11.60 14.67 3.41
C CYS A 167 -10.47 14.49 4.41
N ARG A 168 -10.54 13.43 5.19
CA ARG A 168 -9.50 13.08 6.15
C ARG A 168 -8.69 11.93 5.55
N PRO A 169 -7.36 12.07 5.42
CA PRO A 169 -6.57 10.87 5.19
C PRO A 169 -6.96 9.89 6.27
N SER A 170 -7.28 8.66 5.91
CA SER A 170 -7.45 7.62 6.93
C SER A 170 -6.17 7.62 7.76
N ILE A 171 -6.27 7.33 9.04
CA ILE A 171 -5.09 7.17 9.89
C ILE A 171 -4.11 6.20 9.21
N LEU A 172 -4.63 5.16 8.59
CA LEU A 172 -3.84 4.20 7.83
C LEU A 172 -3.04 4.89 6.70
N GLN A 173 -3.67 5.76 5.90
CA GLN A 173 -2.97 6.46 4.82
C GLN A 173 -1.86 7.39 5.35
N ALA A 174 -2.11 8.10 6.43
CA ALA A 174 -1.09 8.93 7.07
C ALA A 174 0.08 8.09 7.60
N MET A 175 -0.21 6.92 8.17
CA MET A 175 0.81 6.00 8.68
C MET A 175 1.62 5.34 7.56
N VAL A 176 0.99 5.00 6.43
CA VAL A 176 1.70 4.53 5.22
C VAL A 176 2.65 5.61 4.71
N THR A 177 2.21 6.87 4.64
CA THR A 177 3.08 7.99 4.22
C THR A 177 4.28 8.17 5.17
N LEU A 178 4.06 8.04 6.50
CA LEU A 178 5.15 8.08 7.47
C LEU A 178 6.12 6.89 7.30
N TYR A 179 5.60 5.71 7.00
CA TYR A 179 6.44 4.55 6.69
C TYR A 179 7.28 4.77 5.41
N GLU A 180 6.69 5.32 4.35
CA GLU A 180 7.42 5.63 3.12
C GLU A 180 8.58 6.60 3.36
N GLN A 181 8.44 7.54 4.32
CA GLN A 181 9.52 8.45 4.68
C GLN A 181 10.76 7.73 5.22
N ILE A 182 10.61 6.60 5.93
CA ILE A 182 11.77 5.85 6.45
C ILE A 182 12.68 5.30 5.35
N LEU A 183 12.13 5.09 4.16
CA LEU A 183 12.89 4.58 3.01
C LEU A 183 13.71 5.66 2.30
N HIS A 184 13.38 6.93 2.50
CA HIS A 184 13.94 8.05 1.74
C HIS A 184 14.56 9.15 2.60
N ASP A 185 14.23 9.23 3.90
CA ASP A 185 14.72 10.29 4.79
C ASP A 185 15.86 9.78 5.68
N THR A 186 17.02 10.44 5.58
CA THR A 186 18.21 10.11 6.37
C THR A 186 18.26 10.84 7.72
N LYS A 187 17.28 11.68 8.04
CA LYS A 187 17.26 12.55 9.25
C LYS A 187 16.24 12.11 10.30
N LEU A 188 15.87 10.83 10.30
CA LEU A 188 14.99 10.30 11.34
C LEU A 188 15.78 10.09 12.64
N ASP A 189 15.05 9.99 13.76
CA ASP A 189 15.58 10.10 15.11
C ASP A 189 16.10 8.76 15.69
N VAL A 190 16.00 7.66 14.93
CA VAL A 190 16.62 6.38 15.27
C VAL A 190 17.06 5.63 14.01
N GLN A 191 18.21 4.95 14.11
CA GLN A 191 18.79 4.14 13.03
C GLN A 191 19.07 2.73 13.54
N PHE A 192 18.73 1.74 12.71
CA PHE A 192 19.08 0.33 12.92
C PHE A 192 20.05 -0.14 11.85
N LEU A 193 21.00 -1.01 12.24
CA LEU A 193 21.90 -1.71 11.33
C LEU A 193 21.52 -3.19 11.28
N ILE A 194 21.06 -3.65 10.12
CA ILE A 194 20.62 -5.03 9.88
C ILE A 194 21.18 -5.50 8.55
N ASP A 195 21.86 -6.65 8.50
CA ASP A 195 22.47 -7.19 7.29
C ASP A 195 23.35 -6.16 6.55
N ASN A 196 24.12 -5.35 7.29
CA ASN A 196 24.94 -4.25 6.78
C ASN A 196 24.13 -3.13 6.06
N LYS A 197 22.83 -3.04 6.28
CA LYS A 197 21.96 -1.99 5.76
C LYS A 197 21.45 -1.12 6.91
N ILE A 198 21.43 0.20 6.67
CA ILE A 198 20.86 1.16 7.64
C ILE A 198 19.38 1.34 7.35
N ILE A 199 18.56 1.24 8.38
CA ILE A 199 17.12 1.49 8.35
C ILE A 199 16.82 2.62 9.32
N ASN A 200 16.21 3.68 8.81
CA ASN A 200 15.77 4.81 9.63
C ASN A 200 14.35 4.57 10.18
N ALA A 201 14.02 5.13 11.32
CA ALA A 201 12.67 5.04 11.88
C ALA A 201 12.33 6.22 12.81
N HIS A 202 11.05 6.35 13.14
CA HIS A 202 10.55 7.33 14.09
C HIS A 202 10.49 6.69 15.50
N ARG A 203 11.32 7.17 16.42
CA ARG A 203 11.39 6.70 17.82
C ARG A 203 10.01 6.66 18.48
N ASN A 204 9.26 7.74 18.37
CA ASN A 204 7.96 7.86 19.01
C ASN A 204 6.96 6.82 18.52
N ILE A 205 6.97 6.48 17.22
CA ILE A 205 6.08 5.46 16.65
C ILE A 205 6.46 4.10 17.21
N LEU A 206 7.75 3.74 17.18
CA LEU A 206 8.24 2.47 17.71
C LEU A 206 7.88 2.29 19.19
N CYS A 207 8.18 3.30 20.01
CA CYS A 207 7.92 3.27 21.46
C CYS A 207 6.43 3.20 21.81
N CYS A 208 5.56 3.86 21.03
CA CYS A 208 4.11 3.81 21.25
C CYS A 208 3.50 2.47 20.86
N ARG A 209 4.08 1.77 19.88
CA ARG A 209 3.51 0.55 19.30
C ARG A 209 4.09 -0.73 19.86
N SER A 210 5.31 -0.71 20.42
CA SER A 210 6.00 -1.89 20.92
C SER A 210 6.67 -1.59 22.27
N SER A 211 6.37 -2.42 23.27
CA SER A 211 7.04 -2.38 24.57
C SER A 211 8.53 -2.71 24.46
N TYR A 212 8.91 -3.60 23.57
CA TYR A 212 10.30 -3.93 23.29
C TYR A 212 11.08 -2.69 22.82
N PHE A 213 10.60 -1.98 21.81
CA PHE A 213 11.26 -0.77 21.33
C PHE A 213 11.20 0.37 22.34
N ARG A 214 10.17 0.41 23.18
CA ARG A 214 10.13 1.40 24.29
C ARG A 214 11.28 1.16 25.25
N VAL A 215 11.50 -0.07 25.69
CA VAL A 215 12.61 -0.42 26.58
C VAL A 215 13.94 -0.14 25.90
N LEU A 216 14.12 -0.62 24.66
CA LEU A 216 15.35 -0.45 23.91
C LEU A 216 15.75 1.03 23.69
N LEU A 217 14.77 1.91 23.48
CA LEU A 217 15.02 3.29 23.02
C LEU A 217 14.85 4.35 24.10
N LEU A 218 14.11 4.09 25.21
CA LEU A 218 13.80 5.09 26.23
C LEU A 218 14.40 4.80 27.61
N ASP A 219 14.67 3.53 27.93
CA ASP A 219 15.25 3.19 29.22
C ASP A 219 16.75 3.57 29.26
N ASP A 220 17.33 3.60 30.47
CA ASP A 220 18.72 4.06 30.73
C ASP A 220 19.81 3.09 30.19
N PHE A 221 19.46 2.25 29.22
CA PHE A 221 20.42 1.47 28.46
C PHE A 221 21.22 2.32 27.50
N SER A 222 22.39 1.83 27.10
CA SER A 222 23.40 2.55 26.32
C SER A 222 22.92 3.08 24.97
N GLU A 223 21.84 2.53 24.43
CA GLU A 223 21.28 2.85 23.12
C GLU A 223 20.50 4.17 23.06
N LYS A 224 20.20 4.78 24.23
CA LYS A 224 19.40 6.02 24.34
C LYS A 224 20.03 7.23 23.64
N ASN A 225 21.36 7.32 23.63
CA ASN A 225 22.13 8.48 23.16
C ASN A 225 23.19 8.10 22.12
N GLN A 226 23.08 6.94 21.47
CA GLN A 226 24.08 6.54 20.49
C GLN A 226 24.00 7.38 19.22
N ALA A 227 25.15 7.94 18.81
CA ALA A 227 25.34 8.52 17.48
C ALA A 227 25.45 7.44 16.40
N GLU A 228 25.62 6.18 16.80
CA GLU A 228 25.77 5.03 15.91
C GLU A 228 24.47 4.23 15.77
N PRO A 229 24.22 3.61 14.60
CA PRO A 229 23.05 2.77 14.38
C PRO A 229 22.99 1.58 15.35
N ILE A 230 21.81 1.25 15.85
CA ILE A 230 21.58 0.10 16.74
C ILE A 230 21.65 -1.19 15.91
N ALA A 231 22.60 -2.06 16.21
CA ALA A 231 22.76 -3.33 15.51
C ALA A 231 21.73 -4.37 15.98
N LEU A 232 20.92 -4.88 15.07
CA LEU A 232 20.03 -6.02 15.29
C LEU A 232 20.56 -7.21 14.47
N THR A 233 21.11 -8.21 15.15
CA THR A 233 21.80 -9.36 14.51
C THR A 233 20.93 -10.59 14.40
N ASP A 234 19.74 -10.58 14.98
CA ASP A 234 18.85 -11.71 15.18
C ASP A 234 17.58 -11.66 14.31
N ILE A 235 17.56 -10.74 13.36
CA ILE A 235 16.49 -10.57 12.36
C ILE A 235 17.14 -10.23 11.01
N ASP A 236 16.59 -10.76 9.94
CA ASP A 236 16.98 -10.35 8.58
C ASP A 236 16.29 -9.05 8.15
N TYR A 237 16.92 -8.34 7.20
CA TYR A 237 16.47 -7.04 6.71
C TYR A 237 15.02 -7.07 6.21
N GLU A 238 14.64 -8.06 5.42
CA GLU A 238 13.31 -8.15 4.80
C GLU A 238 12.21 -8.36 5.86
N THR A 239 12.50 -9.23 6.85
CA THR A 239 11.57 -9.47 7.98
C THR A 239 11.39 -8.20 8.82
N PHE A 240 12.47 -7.44 9.05
CA PHE A 240 12.37 -6.19 9.81
C PHE A 240 11.58 -5.12 9.07
N ILE A 241 11.75 -4.98 7.76
CA ILE A 241 10.98 -4.06 6.92
C ILE A 241 9.48 -4.38 6.96
N GLU A 242 9.09 -5.66 6.88
CA GLU A 242 7.68 -6.07 7.01
C GLU A 242 7.14 -5.81 8.42
N LEU A 243 7.95 -6.04 9.46
CA LEU A 243 7.56 -5.75 10.83
C LEU A 243 7.39 -4.23 11.05
N LEU A 244 8.29 -3.40 10.52
CA LEU A 244 8.16 -1.95 10.55
C LEU A 244 6.88 -1.50 9.84
N TYR A 245 6.59 -2.04 8.66
CA TYR A 245 5.35 -1.75 7.98
C TYR A 245 4.14 -2.03 8.88
N PHE A 246 4.11 -3.19 9.54
CA PHE A 246 3.07 -3.51 10.50
C PHE A 246 3.03 -2.55 11.70
N ILE A 247 4.17 -2.20 12.26
CA ILE A 247 4.25 -1.26 13.40
C ILE A 247 3.62 0.10 13.03
N TYR A 248 3.86 0.58 11.81
CA TYR A 248 3.30 1.85 11.34
C TYR A 248 1.82 1.74 11.01
N THR A 249 1.42 0.73 10.25
CA THR A 249 0.09 0.64 9.65
C THR A 249 -0.92 -0.18 10.47
N GLY A 250 -0.46 -1.07 11.33
CA GLY A 250 -1.29 -2.02 12.07
C GLY A 250 -1.72 -3.25 11.27
N THR A 251 -1.26 -3.39 10.03
CA THR A 251 -1.56 -4.53 9.15
C THR A 251 -0.32 -4.97 8.38
N TYR A 252 -0.17 -6.25 8.10
CA TYR A 252 0.81 -6.71 7.12
C TYR A 252 0.31 -6.43 5.69
N ARG A 253 1.24 -6.28 4.74
CA ARG A 253 0.88 -6.12 3.33
C ARG A 253 0.02 -7.29 2.85
N GLU A 254 -0.88 -7.04 1.92
CA GLU A 254 -1.67 -8.13 1.31
C GLU A 254 -0.79 -9.10 0.55
N SER A 255 0.30 -8.59 -0.04
CA SER A 255 1.30 -9.36 -0.80
C SER A 255 2.29 -10.13 0.07
N ILE A 256 2.19 -10.10 1.41
CA ILE A 256 3.11 -10.84 2.27
C ILE A 256 3.08 -12.33 1.94
N SER A 257 4.27 -12.92 1.72
CA SER A 257 4.36 -14.35 1.46
C SER A 257 4.13 -15.17 2.73
N TYR A 258 3.75 -16.43 2.54
CA TYR A 258 3.55 -17.36 3.66
C TYR A 258 4.81 -17.50 4.54
N ASP A 259 5.98 -17.67 3.91
CA ASP A 259 7.25 -17.81 4.62
C ASP A 259 7.62 -16.53 5.38
N MET A 260 7.36 -15.38 4.79
CA MET A 260 7.58 -14.10 5.46
C MET A 260 6.65 -13.91 6.66
N ALA A 261 5.38 -14.32 6.55
CA ALA A 261 4.45 -14.28 7.68
C ALA A 261 4.93 -15.16 8.86
N ILE A 262 5.50 -16.33 8.56
CA ILE A 262 6.11 -17.21 9.57
C ILE A 262 7.28 -16.51 10.27
N LYS A 263 8.21 -15.91 9.52
CA LYS A 263 9.34 -15.18 10.09
C LYS A 263 8.86 -14.01 10.96
N CYS A 264 7.89 -13.25 10.50
CA CYS A 264 7.28 -12.16 11.27
C CYS A 264 6.63 -12.66 12.56
N MET A 265 5.93 -13.80 12.53
CA MET A 265 5.32 -14.41 13.71
C MET A 265 6.36 -14.83 14.73
N ILE A 266 7.43 -15.51 14.31
CA ILE A 266 8.53 -15.96 15.17
C ILE A 266 9.22 -14.77 15.83
N TYR A 267 9.60 -13.75 15.04
CA TYR A 267 10.28 -12.59 15.59
C TYR A 267 9.36 -11.74 16.49
N SER A 268 8.10 -11.55 16.12
CA SER A 268 7.11 -10.87 16.96
C SER A 268 6.94 -11.57 18.32
N ASN A 269 6.97 -12.90 18.33
CA ASN A 269 6.96 -13.67 19.59
C ASN A 269 8.23 -13.40 20.41
N LYS A 270 9.41 -13.40 19.78
CA LYS A 270 10.69 -13.15 20.44
C LYS A 270 10.73 -11.78 21.14
N ILE A 271 10.23 -10.74 20.51
CA ILE A 271 10.18 -9.38 21.08
C ILE A 271 8.89 -9.10 21.86
N ASN A 272 8.10 -10.12 22.19
CA ASN A 272 6.81 -10.00 22.88
C ASN A 272 5.84 -9.00 22.24
N PHE A 273 5.80 -8.98 20.91
CA PHE A 273 4.93 -8.09 20.13
C PHE A 273 3.65 -8.81 19.72
N LEU A 274 2.70 -8.90 20.67
CA LEU A 274 1.50 -9.73 20.55
C LEU A 274 0.63 -9.37 19.33
N SER A 275 0.45 -8.06 19.04
CA SER A 275 -0.37 -7.65 17.88
C SER A 275 0.23 -8.09 16.55
N GLY A 276 1.56 -7.98 16.38
CA GLY A 276 2.27 -8.47 15.20
C GLY A 276 2.18 -9.99 15.07
N LYS A 277 2.36 -10.70 16.20
CA LYS A 277 2.22 -12.16 16.23
C LYS A 277 0.83 -12.61 15.79
N ASN A 278 -0.23 -12.03 16.35
CA ASN A 278 -1.61 -12.40 16.03
C ASN A 278 -1.98 -12.09 14.57
N ALA A 279 -1.56 -10.95 14.06
CA ALA A 279 -1.81 -10.61 12.66
C ALA A 279 -1.05 -11.52 11.68
N ALA A 280 0.17 -11.94 12.02
CA ALA A 280 0.90 -12.95 11.24
C ALA A 280 0.21 -14.32 11.30
N PHE A 281 -0.30 -14.71 12.48
CA PHE A 281 -1.10 -15.93 12.66
C PHE A 281 -2.34 -15.94 11.75
N GLU A 282 -3.06 -14.81 11.62
CA GLU A 282 -4.21 -14.72 10.73
C GLU A 282 -3.83 -14.97 9.25
N LYS A 283 -2.70 -14.39 8.79
CA LYS A 283 -2.20 -14.62 7.43
C LYS A 283 -1.82 -16.10 7.20
N ILE A 284 -1.17 -16.72 8.18
CA ILE A 284 -0.78 -18.15 8.14
C ILE A 284 -2.03 -19.02 8.13
N SER A 285 -2.98 -18.79 9.01
CA SER A 285 -4.22 -19.56 9.12
C SER A 285 -5.04 -19.51 7.82
N HIS A 286 -5.13 -18.31 7.22
CA HIS A 286 -5.79 -18.13 5.93
C HIS A 286 -5.11 -18.93 4.80
N ASN A 287 -3.79 -18.99 4.80
CA ASN A 287 -3.05 -19.79 3.82
C ASN A 287 -3.27 -21.30 4.04
N LEU A 288 -3.14 -21.77 5.28
CA LEU A 288 -3.35 -23.19 5.65
C LEU A 288 -4.77 -23.67 5.34
N SER A 289 -5.77 -22.80 5.44
CA SER A 289 -7.16 -23.13 5.08
C SER A 289 -7.37 -23.35 3.57
N LYS A 290 -6.50 -22.79 2.74
CA LYS A 290 -6.56 -22.89 1.28
C LYS A 290 -5.59 -23.94 0.71
N ASN A 291 -4.45 -24.09 1.36
CA ASN A 291 -3.41 -25.02 0.93
C ASN A 291 -2.98 -25.89 2.10
N HIS A 292 -3.32 -27.18 2.03
CA HIS A 292 -3.09 -28.13 3.11
C HIS A 292 -1.67 -28.74 3.11
N ASP A 293 -0.89 -28.53 2.05
CA ASP A 293 0.45 -29.14 1.90
C ASP A 293 1.42 -28.67 3.01
N SER A 294 1.21 -27.46 3.53
CA SER A 294 2.07 -26.89 4.58
C SER A 294 1.63 -27.20 6.02
N ILE A 295 0.56 -27.96 6.22
CA ILE A 295 0.01 -28.23 7.57
C ILE A 295 1.02 -28.97 8.46
N LEU A 296 1.69 -30.00 7.94
CA LEU A 296 2.59 -30.83 8.74
C LEU A 296 3.90 -30.11 9.07
N SER A 297 4.45 -29.33 8.13
CA SER A 297 5.62 -28.50 8.39
C SER A 297 5.33 -27.45 9.46
N MET A 298 4.15 -26.81 9.39
CA MET A 298 3.71 -25.85 10.38
C MET A 298 3.41 -26.48 11.73
N TYR A 299 2.87 -27.71 11.76
CA TYR A 299 2.67 -28.48 12.98
C TYR A 299 3.99 -28.72 13.72
N ARG A 300 5.04 -29.16 13.00
CA ARG A 300 6.38 -29.35 13.60
C ARG A 300 6.90 -28.04 14.21
N LEU A 301 6.81 -26.95 13.47
CA LEU A 301 7.24 -25.63 13.95
C LEU A 301 6.46 -25.19 15.19
N ALA A 302 5.13 -25.31 15.16
CA ALA A 302 4.28 -24.90 16.27
C ALA A 302 4.54 -25.73 17.54
N LYS A 303 4.82 -27.04 17.40
CA LYS A 303 5.23 -27.90 18.53
C LYS A 303 6.58 -27.49 19.11
N GLN A 304 7.55 -27.15 18.29
CA GLN A 304 8.85 -26.63 18.75
C GLN A 304 8.73 -25.32 19.52
N MET A 305 7.75 -24.49 19.16
CA MET A 305 7.53 -23.17 19.73
C MET A 305 6.47 -23.16 20.84
N SER A 306 5.92 -24.31 21.25
CA SER A 306 4.98 -24.41 22.36
C SER A 306 5.66 -24.01 23.70
N PRO A 307 4.95 -23.26 24.61
CA PRO A 307 3.52 -22.91 24.53
C PRO A 307 3.22 -21.64 23.74
N ALA A 308 4.22 -20.98 23.20
CA ALA A 308 4.03 -19.67 22.54
C ALA A 308 3.09 -19.73 21.32
N PHE A 309 2.99 -20.89 20.65
CA PHE A 309 2.20 -21.11 19.45
C PHE A 309 1.03 -22.08 19.63
N ASP A 310 0.55 -22.23 20.86
CA ASP A 310 -0.55 -23.16 21.15
C ASP A 310 -1.84 -22.83 20.40
N LEU A 311 -2.16 -21.55 20.18
CA LEU A 311 -3.30 -21.14 19.34
C LEU A 311 -3.17 -21.64 17.90
N LEU A 312 -1.96 -21.66 17.37
CA LEU A 312 -1.69 -22.20 16.03
C LEU A 312 -1.82 -23.72 16.03
N LEU A 313 -1.35 -24.39 17.09
CA LEU A 313 -1.54 -25.84 17.27
C LEU A 313 -3.03 -26.19 17.31
N ASP A 314 -3.82 -25.45 18.07
CA ASP A 314 -5.27 -25.65 18.16
C ASP A 314 -5.95 -25.54 16.79
N TYR A 315 -5.56 -24.53 16.02
CA TYR A 315 -6.06 -24.35 14.66
C TYR A 315 -5.64 -25.49 13.72
N ILE A 316 -4.37 -25.93 13.81
CA ILE A 316 -3.86 -27.06 13.02
C ILE A 316 -4.60 -28.35 13.35
N TYR A 317 -4.82 -28.64 14.64
CA TYR A 317 -5.59 -29.82 15.04
C TYR A 317 -7.04 -29.78 14.51
N GLU A 318 -7.64 -28.60 14.48
CA GLU A 318 -8.96 -28.42 13.88
C GLU A 318 -8.95 -28.71 12.37
N LEU A 319 -7.96 -28.21 11.64
CA LEU A 319 -7.78 -28.52 10.21
C LEU A 319 -7.54 -30.01 10.00
N CYS A 320 -6.66 -30.62 10.77
CA CYS A 320 -6.39 -32.05 10.70
C CYS A 320 -7.64 -32.92 11.00
N SER A 321 -8.51 -32.46 11.90
CA SER A 321 -9.78 -33.19 12.17
C SER A 321 -10.68 -33.24 10.94
N LYS A 322 -10.60 -32.26 10.04
CA LYS A 322 -11.38 -32.19 8.79
C LYS A 322 -10.71 -32.96 7.64
N TYR A 323 -9.39 -32.87 7.54
CA TYR A 323 -8.62 -33.33 6.38
C TYR A 323 -7.71 -34.52 6.67
N MET A 324 -7.90 -35.25 7.81
CA MET A 324 -7.02 -36.34 8.24
C MET A 324 -6.85 -37.41 7.17
N ASN A 325 -7.93 -37.77 6.45
CA ASN A 325 -7.89 -38.78 5.41
C ASN A 325 -6.98 -38.42 4.21
N GLU A 326 -6.75 -37.15 3.98
CA GLU A 326 -5.84 -36.63 2.95
C GLU A 326 -4.42 -36.55 3.50
N ILE A 327 -4.27 -36.02 4.70
CA ILE A 327 -2.99 -35.81 5.38
C ILE A 327 -2.28 -37.15 5.64
N CYS A 328 -3.00 -38.18 6.07
CA CYS A 328 -2.43 -39.53 6.32
C CYS A 328 -1.87 -40.22 5.06
N LYS A 329 -2.19 -39.72 3.85
CA LYS A 329 -1.67 -40.27 2.59
C LYS A 329 -0.37 -39.64 2.14
N THR A 330 0.04 -38.53 2.77
CA THR A 330 1.25 -37.79 2.39
C THR A 330 2.50 -38.47 2.94
N GLN A 331 3.60 -38.40 2.18
CA GLN A 331 4.90 -38.90 2.66
C GLN A 331 5.34 -38.17 3.93
N GLU A 332 5.09 -36.87 4.01
CA GLU A 332 5.43 -36.02 5.17
C GLU A 332 4.79 -36.51 6.48
N PHE A 333 3.59 -37.14 6.41
CA PHE A 333 2.94 -37.73 7.58
C PHE A 333 3.70 -38.93 8.08
N TYR A 334 4.18 -39.83 7.19
CA TYR A 334 4.99 -40.96 7.55
C TYR A 334 6.38 -40.60 8.04
N ASP A 335 6.89 -39.45 7.66
CA ASP A 335 8.16 -38.88 8.10
C ASP A 335 8.07 -38.15 9.44
N LEU A 336 6.88 -38.09 10.06
CA LEU A 336 6.71 -37.56 11.41
C LEU A 336 7.28 -38.53 12.46
N ASP A 337 7.91 -37.97 13.49
CA ASP A 337 8.26 -38.73 14.69
C ASP A 337 7.02 -39.40 15.27
N LYS A 338 7.17 -40.63 15.72
CA LYS A 338 6.06 -41.47 16.23
C LYS A 338 5.20 -40.74 17.27
N HIS A 339 5.88 -39.98 18.15
CA HIS A 339 5.15 -39.27 19.18
C HIS A 339 4.37 -38.03 18.63
N LEU A 340 4.85 -37.34 17.61
CA LEU A 340 4.16 -36.26 16.91
C LEU A 340 2.97 -36.81 16.12
N MET A 341 3.15 -37.94 15.47
CA MET A 341 2.07 -38.62 14.74
C MET A 341 0.92 -39.02 15.68
N ILE A 342 1.23 -39.63 16.82
CA ILE A 342 0.24 -40.03 17.83
C ILE A 342 -0.47 -38.79 18.39
N ASP A 343 0.27 -37.76 18.77
CA ASP A 343 -0.30 -36.51 19.28
C ASP A 343 -1.25 -35.90 18.27
N LEU A 344 -0.84 -35.80 17.02
CA LEU A 344 -1.66 -35.21 15.94
C LEU A 344 -2.98 -35.97 15.75
N ILE A 345 -2.91 -37.31 15.71
CA ILE A 345 -4.09 -38.18 15.57
C ILE A 345 -5.02 -38.03 16.77
N CYS A 346 -4.49 -38.16 17.99
CA CYS A 346 -5.29 -38.08 19.21
C CYS A 346 -6.00 -36.73 19.37
N GLN A 347 -5.25 -35.63 19.20
CA GLN A 347 -5.79 -34.29 19.34
C GLN A 347 -6.83 -33.95 18.25
N SER A 348 -6.62 -34.43 17.04
CA SER A 348 -7.57 -34.23 15.93
C SER A 348 -8.84 -35.08 16.11
N ALA A 349 -8.74 -36.29 16.63
CA ALA A 349 -9.88 -37.16 16.94
C ALA A 349 -10.76 -36.55 18.03
N GLN A 350 -10.18 -36.06 19.13
CA GLN A 350 -10.93 -35.38 20.20
C GLN A 350 -11.74 -34.19 19.67
N ARG A 351 -11.21 -33.41 18.74
CA ARG A 351 -11.92 -32.28 18.17
C ARG A 351 -13.04 -32.71 17.23
N ARG A 352 -12.91 -33.84 16.55
CA ARG A 352 -13.97 -34.42 15.73
C ARG A 352 -15.13 -34.84 16.63
N ASP A 353 -14.87 -35.56 17.72
CA ASP A 353 -15.89 -36.03 18.65
C ASP A 353 -16.69 -34.87 19.28
N ILE A 354 -15.98 -33.79 19.70
CA ILE A 354 -16.63 -32.58 20.25
C ILE A 354 -17.54 -31.93 19.20
N ARG A 355 -17.15 -31.89 17.93
CA ARG A 355 -17.96 -31.31 16.87
C ARG A 355 -19.21 -32.15 16.59
N GLU A 356 -19.10 -33.45 16.53
CA GLU A 356 -20.23 -34.36 16.29
C GLU A 356 -21.26 -34.27 17.43
N GLN A 357 -20.79 -34.14 18.69
CA GLN A 357 -21.66 -33.91 19.84
C GLN A 357 -22.35 -32.51 19.83
N ALA A 358 -21.71 -31.49 19.26
CA ALA A 358 -22.29 -30.13 19.16
C ALA A 358 -23.33 -29.98 18.04
N THR A 359 -23.36 -30.95 17.10
CA THR A 359 -24.29 -30.96 15.94
C THR A 359 -25.42 -31.97 16.10
N SER A 360 -25.36 -32.83 17.10
CA SER A 360 -26.45 -33.74 17.53
C SER A 360 -27.35 -33.10 18.60
#